data_d785779f41143f806180afed4de79e96
#
_entry.id   d785779f41143f806180afed4de79e96
#
_cell.length_a   1.000
_cell.length_b   1.000
_cell.length_c   1.000
_cell.angle_alpha   90.00
_cell.angle_beta   90.00
_cell.angle_gamma   90.00
#
_symmetry.space_group_name_H-M   'P 1'
#
loop_
_entity.id
_entity.type
_entity.pdbx_description
1 polymer ?
#
loop_
_entity_poly.entity_id
_entity_poly.type
_entity_poly.pdbx_seq_one_letter_code
_entity_poly.pdbx_strand_id
1 'polypeptide(L)'
;GRIESGRWIIQEAADVRGATVDVVRPVRQRVLDWRDDPWHVIQWSAATPRGGLELRLVIIDELAEVERLPADGLAGTIVLTKLDPRSGLKMFADKGAAGVIVDRLVPNLPNALAWTKFGWGGIPLDRSSARLVGFVLSERQGQKLRRLARQHGGLMVRVKADIRKCVGSHDVVSGIIEGAGDPQDEVWAIAHSAEPGALDNASGVALTLEIARVIEGLIRAGKIKRPKRTIRLLNAYE
;
A
#
# COMPACT_ATOMS: atom_id res chain seq x y z
N GLY A 1 31.19 -6.63 -12.90
CA GLY A 1 29.75 -6.96 -12.93
C GLY A 1 29.04 -6.17 -14.03
N ARG A 2 27.89 -6.63 -14.42
CA ARG A 2 27.05 -6.04 -15.46
C ARG A 2 25.67 -5.73 -14.86
N ILE A 3 25.00 -4.70 -15.38
CA ILE A 3 23.62 -4.37 -15.02
C ILE A 3 22.73 -4.57 -16.24
N GLU A 4 21.63 -5.25 -16.05
CA GLU A 4 20.55 -5.39 -17.04
C GLU A 4 19.29 -4.79 -16.46
N SER A 5 18.46 -4.19 -17.29
CA SER A 5 17.14 -3.73 -16.91
C SER A 5 16.12 -4.10 -17.97
N GLY A 6 14.94 -4.44 -17.51
CA GLY A 6 13.76 -4.69 -18.33
C GLY A 6 12.60 -3.85 -17.83
N ARG A 7 11.62 -3.62 -18.71
CA ARG A 7 10.41 -2.88 -18.37
C ARG A 7 9.19 -3.69 -18.73
N TRP A 8 8.30 -3.85 -17.75
CA TRP A 8 7.00 -4.49 -17.93
C TRP A 8 5.90 -3.43 -17.93
N ILE A 9 5.11 -3.38 -19.01
CA ILE A 9 4.02 -2.40 -19.12
C ILE A 9 2.79 -2.89 -18.37
N ILE A 10 2.23 -2.01 -17.54
CA ILE A 10 1.03 -2.23 -16.74
C ILE A 10 -0.08 -1.38 -17.34
N GLN A 11 -1.16 -2.01 -17.77
CA GLN A 11 -2.28 -1.30 -18.42
C GLN A 11 -3.11 -0.48 -17.43
N GLU A 12 -3.16 -0.87 -16.17
CA GLU A 12 -3.93 -0.17 -15.12
C GLU A 12 -3.02 0.15 -13.92
N ALA A 13 -2.20 1.16 -14.04
CA ALA A 13 -1.48 1.76 -12.93
C ALA A 13 -2.31 2.90 -12.32
N ALA A 14 -2.00 3.26 -11.08
CA ALA A 14 -2.62 4.38 -10.38
C ALA A 14 -1.56 5.41 -9.97
N ASP A 15 -1.80 6.66 -10.36
CA ASP A 15 -0.98 7.82 -9.98
C ASP A 15 -1.76 8.64 -8.94
N VAL A 16 -1.32 8.62 -7.69
CA VAL A 16 -1.93 9.40 -6.60
C VAL A 16 -1.33 10.80 -6.60
N ARG A 17 -2.15 11.82 -6.78
CA ARG A 17 -1.74 13.22 -6.86
C ARG A 17 -2.05 14.01 -5.60
N GLY A 18 -2.93 13.48 -4.77
CA GLY A 18 -3.29 14.08 -3.51
C GLY A 18 -4.47 13.42 -2.85
N ALA A 19 -4.54 13.54 -1.54
CA ALA A 19 -5.68 13.07 -0.77
C ALA A 19 -5.80 13.83 0.54
N THR A 20 -7.03 14.02 1.01
CA THR A 20 -7.30 14.63 2.31
C THR A 20 -8.51 13.99 2.96
N VAL A 21 -8.50 13.95 4.29
CA VAL A 21 -9.67 13.66 5.11
C VAL A 21 -9.85 14.77 6.13
N ASP A 22 -11.01 15.39 6.13
CA ASP A 22 -11.38 16.46 7.05
C ASP A 22 -12.66 16.09 7.80
N VAL A 23 -12.68 16.24 9.11
CA VAL A 23 -13.94 16.35 9.84
C VAL A 23 -14.54 17.72 9.49
N VAL A 24 -15.81 17.73 9.07
CA VAL A 24 -16.50 18.96 8.66
C VAL A 24 -17.64 19.33 9.59
N ARG A 25 -18.19 18.35 10.34
CA ARG A 25 -19.22 18.56 11.37
C ARG A 25 -19.08 17.53 12.50
N PRO A 26 -19.36 17.89 13.74
CA PRO A 26 -19.76 19.22 14.23
C PRO A 26 -18.60 20.21 14.34
N VAL A 27 -17.37 19.73 14.30
CA VAL A 27 -16.14 20.54 14.34
C VAL A 27 -15.41 20.49 13.00
N ARG A 28 -14.52 21.46 12.75
CA ARG A 28 -13.66 21.42 11.55
C ARG A 28 -12.24 21.05 11.96
N GLN A 29 -11.73 19.94 11.43
CA GLN A 29 -10.39 19.46 11.74
C GLN A 29 -9.83 18.62 10.59
N ARG A 30 -8.58 18.91 10.16
CA ARG A 30 -7.84 18.05 9.26
C ARG A 30 -7.45 16.76 10.00
N VAL A 31 -7.74 15.60 9.39
CA VAL A 31 -7.39 14.28 9.90
C VAL A 31 -6.11 13.79 9.25
N LEU A 32 -6.01 13.91 7.93
CA LEU A 32 -4.82 13.60 7.15
C LEU A 32 -4.70 14.53 5.93
N ASP A 33 -3.46 14.70 5.50
CA ASP A 33 -3.10 15.28 4.21
C ASP A 33 -2.03 14.38 3.56
N TRP A 34 -2.25 13.98 2.32
CA TRP A 34 -1.32 13.13 1.56
C TRP A 34 0.08 13.73 1.42
N ARG A 35 0.19 15.07 1.48
CA ARG A 35 1.48 15.77 1.41
C ARG A 35 2.36 15.53 2.63
N ASP A 36 1.75 15.20 3.78
CA ASP A 36 2.48 14.88 5.00
C ASP A 36 3.05 13.46 4.94
N ASP A 37 2.28 12.52 4.37
CA ASP A 37 2.69 11.14 4.14
C ASP A 37 1.90 10.52 2.98
N PRO A 38 2.53 10.18 1.85
CA PRO A 38 1.84 9.59 0.70
C PRO A 38 1.25 8.20 0.97
N TRP A 39 1.70 7.51 2.01
CA TRP A 39 1.18 6.19 2.38
C TRP A 39 -0.17 6.22 3.11
N HIS A 40 -0.74 7.39 3.31
CA HIS A 40 -2.11 7.55 3.78
C HIS A 40 -3.17 7.01 2.81
N VAL A 41 -2.85 6.79 1.55
CA VAL A 41 -3.81 6.24 0.58
C VAL A 41 -3.61 4.73 0.45
N ILE A 42 -4.70 3.97 0.64
CA ILE A 42 -4.69 2.52 0.41
C ILE A 42 -4.43 2.26 -1.08
N GLN A 43 -3.51 1.37 -1.37
CA GLN A 43 -3.27 0.96 -2.76
C GLN A 43 -4.54 0.41 -3.39
N TRP A 44 -4.82 0.81 -4.63
CA TRP A 44 -6.04 0.53 -5.37
C TRP A 44 -7.29 1.28 -4.90
N SER A 45 -7.14 2.30 -4.07
CA SER A 45 -8.23 3.22 -3.74
C SER A 45 -8.87 3.81 -4.99
N ALA A 46 -10.19 4.00 -4.94
CA ALA A 46 -10.89 4.78 -5.95
C ALA A 46 -10.59 6.28 -5.79
N ALA A 47 -10.73 7.02 -6.89
CA ALA A 47 -10.77 8.48 -6.86
C ALA A 47 -12.13 8.98 -6.37
N THR A 48 -12.13 10.20 -5.82
CA THR A 48 -13.38 10.91 -5.52
C THR A 48 -13.75 11.88 -6.66
N PRO A 49 -15.01 12.33 -6.75
CA PRO A 49 -15.34 13.52 -7.51
C PRO A 49 -14.46 14.72 -7.09
N ARG A 50 -14.27 15.69 -7.99
CA ARG A 50 -13.37 16.85 -7.77
C ARG A 50 -13.65 17.63 -6.48
N GLY A 51 -14.91 17.71 -6.04
CA GLY A 51 -15.34 18.33 -4.77
C GLY A 51 -15.08 17.47 -3.53
N GLY A 52 -14.76 16.19 -3.71
CA GLY A 52 -14.73 15.20 -2.65
C GLY A 52 -16.13 14.63 -2.35
N LEU A 53 -16.18 13.80 -1.32
CA LEU A 53 -17.41 13.21 -0.78
C LEU A 53 -17.58 13.64 0.67
N GLU A 54 -18.79 14.05 1.06
CA GLU A 54 -19.16 14.22 2.46
C GLU A 54 -19.90 12.97 2.94
N LEU A 55 -19.35 12.31 3.93
CA LEU A 55 -19.77 10.99 4.38
C LEU A 55 -19.92 10.97 5.91
N ARG A 56 -20.88 10.20 6.38
CA ARG A 56 -20.98 9.90 7.80
C ARG A 56 -19.90 8.89 8.18
N LEU A 57 -19.14 9.17 9.24
CA LEU A 57 -18.17 8.23 9.80
C LEU A 57 -18.88 7.18 10.64
N VAL A 58 -18.65 5.91 10.33
CA VAL A 58 -19.14 4.76 11.10
C VAL A 58 -17.95 3.94 11.57
N ILE A 59 -17.95 3.51 12.81
CA ILE A 59 -16.87 2.69 13.39
C ILE A 59 -17.35 1.24 13.41
N ILE A 60 -16.61 0.34 12.75
CA ILE A 60 -16.89 -1.10 12.71
C ILE A 60 -15.54 -1.83 12.79
N ASP A 61 -15.37 -2.62 13.84
CA ASP A 61 -14.12 -3.37 14.07
C ASP A 61 -14.29 -4.89 13.93
N GLU A 62 -15.53 -5.38 13.74
CA GLU A 62 -15.80 -6.80 13.58
C GLU A 62 -16.65 -7.09 12.34
N LEU A 63 -16.29 -8.11 11.57
CA LEU A 63 -17.02 -8.52 10.37
C LEU A 63 -18.47 -8.90 10.67
N ALA A 64 -18.71 -9.54 11.82
CA ALA A 64 -20.05 -9.92 12.25
C ALA A 64 -21.02 -8.73 12.41
N GLU A 65 -20.50 -7.53 12.68
CA GLU A 65 -21.33 -6.31 12.69
C GLU A 65 -21.81 -5.97 11.28
N VAL A 66 -20.93 -6.11 10.27
CA VAL A 66 -21.27 -5.84 8.86
C VAL A 66 -22.29 -6.84 8.33
N GLU A 67 -22.15 -8.12 8.68
CA GLU A 67 -23.08 -9.18 8.25
C GLU A 67 -24.53 -8.88 8.65
N ARG A 68 -24.72 -8.34 9.83
CA ARG A 68 -26.06 -8.02 10.39
C ARG A 68 -26.71 -6.80 9.75
N LEU A 69 -25.96 -5.98 9.01
CA LEU A 69 -26.51 -4.80 8.36
C LEU A 69 -27.39 -5.18 7.15
N PRO A 70 -28.44 -4.40 6.85
CA PRO A 70 -29.18 -4.55 5.61
C PRO A 70 -28.29 -4.23 4.37
N ALA A 71 -28.79 -4.51 3.18
CA ALA A 71 -28.03 -4.36 1.93
C ALA A 71 -27.39 -2.98 1.79
N ASP A 72 -28.13 -1.90 2.08
CA ASP A 72 -27.62 -0.52 1.97
C ASP A 72 -27.30 0.11 3.35
N GLY A 73 -27.02 -0.71 4.34
CA GLY A 73 -26.81 -0.25 5.73
C GLY A 73 -25.63 0.71 5.92
N LEU A 74 -24.71 0.74 4.95
CA LEU A 74 -23.55 1.64 4.94
C LEU A 74 -23.64 2.70 3.84
N ALA A 75 -24.79 2.89 3.20
CA ALA A 75 -24.95 3.93 2.16
C ALA A 75 -24.62 5.33 2.73
N GLY A 76 -23.85 6.11 1.98
CA GLY A 76 -23.41 7.45 2.38
C GLY A 76 -22.44 7.48 3.57
N THR A 77 -21.76 6.36 3.84
CA THR A 77 -20.80 6.26 4.96
C THR A 77 -19.38 5.98 4.50
N ILE A 78 -18.44 6.30 5.37
CA ILE A 78 -17.08 5.79 5.36
C ILE A 78 -16.83 5.04 6.67
N VAL A 79 -16.28 3.84 6.58
CA VAL A 79 -16.06 2.96 7.74
C VAL A 79 -14.66 3.20 8.31
N LEU A 80 -14.56 3.53 9.59
CA LEU A 80 -13.30 3.51 10.35
C LEU A 80 -13.15 2.15 11.01
N THR A 81 -12.06 1.45 10.74
CA THR A 81 -11.89 0.07 11.17
C THR A 81 -10.44 -0.30 11.47
N LYS A 82 -10.26 -1.28 12.37
CA LYS A 82 -8.99 -1.97 12.61
C LYS A 82 -8.84 -3.25 11.76
N LEU A 83 -9.88 -3.65 11.05
CA LEU A 83 -9.85 -4.82 10.20
C LEU A 83 -8.88 -4.61 9.02
N ASP A 84 -8.33 -5.70 8.54
CA ASP A 84 -7.60 -5.68 7.28
C ASP A 84 -8.61 -5.46 6.14
N PRO A 85 -8.46 -4.41 5.32
CA PRO A 85 -9.42 -4.11 4.26
C PRO A 85 -9.51 -5.22 3.22
N ARG A 86 -8.48 -6.05 3.06
CA ARG A 86 -8.51 -7.22 2.18
C ARG A 86 -9.57 -8.25 2.59
N SER A 87 -9.84 -8.37 3.90
CA SER A 87 -10.84 -9.30 4.43
C SER A 87 -12.26 -8.74 4.37
N GLY A 88 -12.43 -7.42 4.52
CA GLY A 88 -13.74 -6.77 4.66
C GLY A 88 -14.22 -5.99 3.43
N LEU A 89 -13.34 -5.79 2.42
CA LEU A 89 -13.63 -4.91 1.30
C LEU A 89 -14.94 -5.22 0.59
N LYS A 90 -15.13 -6.47 0.21
CA LYS A 90 -16.34 -6.90 -0.49
C LYS A 90 -17.58 -6.67 0.37
N MET A 91 -17.52 -7.01 1.65
CA MET A 91 -18.65 -6.84 2.57
C MET A 91 -19.03 -5.37 2.75
N PHE A 92 -18.04 -4.47 2.92
CA PHE A 92 -18.29 -3.04 3.01
C PHE A 92 -18.91 -2.49 1.71
N ALA A 93 -18.40 -2.91 0.56
CA ALA A 93 -18.93 -2.53 -0.74
C ALA A 93 -20.36 -3.06 -0.96
N ASP A 94 -20.63 -4.32 -0.62
CA ASP A 94 -21.95 -4.96 -0.76
C ASP A 94 -23.01 -4.30 0.16
N LYS A 95 -22.57 -3.68 1.26
CA LYS A 95 -23.43 -2.91 2.16
C LYS A 95 -23.53 -1.42 1.81
N GLY A 96 -22.96 -1.00 0.68
CA GLY A 96 -23.08 0.36 0.13
C GLY A 96 -22.11 1.39 0.72
N ALA A 97 -21.07 0.98 1.46
CA ALA A 97 -20.06 1.93 1.93
C ALA A 97 -19.38 2.66 0.77
N ALA A 98 -19.13 3.95 0.93
CA ALA A 98 -18.40 4.76 -0.05
C ALA A 98 -16.87 4.66 0.11
N GLY A 99 -16.40 4.24 1.29
CA GLY A 99 -14.98 4.11 1.55
C GLY A 99 -14.65 3.52 2.91
N VAL A 100 -13.34 3.38 3.16
CA VAL A 100 -12.81 2.85 4.41
C VAL A 100 -11.60 3.65 4.87
N ILE A 101 -11.48 3.83 6.17
CA ILE A 101 -10.29 4.36 6.86
C ILE A 101 -9.80 3.27 7.79
N VAL A 102 -8.54 2.86 7.64
CA VAL A 102 -7.93 1.81 8.46
C VAL A 102 -7.00 2.44 9.48
N ASP A 103 -7.17 2.13 10.76
CA ASP A 103 -6.30 2.59 11.86
C ASP A 103 -5.69 1.42 12.66
N ARG A 104 -5.23 0.40 11.92
CA ARG A 104 -4.63 -0.79 12.51
C ARG A 104 -3.31 -0.47 13.20
N LEU A 105 -3.07 -1.10 14.36
CA LEU A 105 -1.83 -0.99 15.09
C LEU A 105 -0.67 -1.66 14.32
N VAL A 106 0.44 -0.94 14.21
CA VAL A 106 1.75 -1.55 13.96
C VAL A 106 2.40 -1.80 15.32
N PRO A 107 2.71 -3.05 15.68
CA PRO A 107 3.22 -3.37 17.01
C PRO A 107 4.40 -2.48 17.42
N ASN A 108 4.33 -1.88 18.61
CA ASN A 108 5.32 -0.97 19.19
C ASN A 108 5.55 0.35 18.41
N LEU A 109 4.78 0.63 17.36
CA LEU A 109 4.92 1.81 16.53
C LEU A 109 3.59 2.56 16.34
N PRO A 110 3.04 3.22 17.36
CA PRO A 110 1.68 3.79 17.31
C PRO A 110 1.54 4.99 16.36
N ASN A 111 2.64 5.51 15.85
CA ASN A 111 2.66 6.58 14.84
C ASN A 111 2.87 6.07 13.42
N ALA A 112 3.25 4.79 13.24
CA ALA A 112 3.45 4.22 11.93
C ALA A 112 2.11 3.96 11.23
N LEU A 113 2.11 4.10 9.91
CA LEU A 113 0.99 3.69 9.07
C LEU A 113 1.09 2.19 8.82
N ALA A 114 0.04 1.44 9.14
CA ALA A 114 -0.09 0.05 8.70
C ALA A 114 -0.51 0.02 7.23
N TRP A 115 0.42 0.39 6.34
CA TRP A 115 0.14 0.42 4.91
C TRP A 115 -0.51 -0.88 4.43
N THR A 116 -1.41 -0.76 3.48
CA THR A 116 -2.20 -1.88 2.99
C THR A 116 -2.72 -1.63 1.58
N LYS A 117 -3.24 -2.67 0.99
CA LYS A 117 -3.85 -2.70 -0.34
C LYS A 117 -5.24 -3.34 -0.28
N PHE A 118 -6.12 -3.00 -1.21
CA PHE A 118 -7.46 -3.57 -1.26
C PHE A 118 -7.52 -5.02 -1.77
N GLY A 119 -6.44 -5.55 -2.30
CA GLY A 119 -6.35 -6.94 -2.73
C GLY A 119 -4.95 -7.33 -3.14
N TRP A 120 -4.67 -8.64 -3.20
CA TRP A 120 -3.50 -9.18 -3.84
C TRP A 120 -3.69 -9.23 -5.35
N GLY A 121 -2.65 -8.89 -6.11
CA GLY A 121 -2.69 -8.94 -7.56
C GLY A 121 -3.50 -7.84 -8.23
N GLY A 122 -3.87 -6.82 -7.49
CA GLY A 122 -4.57 -5.66 -8.03
C GLY A 122 -6.01 -5.52 -7.57
N ILE A 123 -6.71 -4.60 -8.18
CA ILE A 123 -8.15 -4.36 -7.95
C ILE A 123 -8.86 -5.70 -8.13
N PRO A 124 -9.77 -6.07 -7.22
CA PRO A 124 -10.63 -7.22 -7.44
C PRO A 124 -11.17 -7.13 -8.87
N LEU A 125 -11.02 -8.22 -9.62
CA LEU A 125 -11.46 -8.30 -11.01
C LEU A 125 -12.94 -7.93 -11.19
N ASP A 126 -13.71 -8.01 -10.12
CA ASP A 126 -15.04 -7.45 -10.02
C ASP A 126 -14.94 -5.92 -9.87
N ARG A 127 -15.12 -5.25 -11.00
CA ARG A 127 -15.13 -3.77 -11.09
C ARG A 127 -16.20 -3.10 -10.21
N SER A 128 -17.18 -3.83 -9.69
CA SER A 128 -18.22 -3.31 -8.81
C SER A 128 -17.68 -2.96 -7.42
N SER A 129 -16.71 -3.71 -6.91
CA SER A 129 -16.07 -3.46 -5.62
C SER A 129 -14.94 -2.43 -5.68
N ALA A 130 -14.48 -2.04 -6.87
CA ALA A 130 -13.38 -1.08 -7.09
C ALA A 130 -13.78 0.39 -6.84
N ARG A 131 -14.87 0.66 -6.14
CA ARG A 131 -15.41 2.02 -5.93
C ARG A 131 -15.10 2.59 -4.55
N LEU A 132 -14.51 1.80 -3.66
CA LEU A 132 -14.20 2.26 -2.31
C LEU A 132 -13.00 3.21 -2.30
N VAL A 133 -13.19 4.36 -1.68
CA VAL A 133 -12.10 5.26 -1.35
C VAL A 133 -11.42 4.74 -0.08
N GLY A 134 -10.10 4.64 -0.06
CA GLY A 134 -9.38 4.02 1.04
C GLY A 134 -8.26 4.86 1.61
N PHE A 135 -8.21 4.95 2.95
CA PHE A 135 -7.18 5.67 3.68
C PHE A 135 -6.62 4.85 4.83
N VAL A 136 -5.37 5.11 5.17
CA VAL A 136 -4.70 4.56 6.35
C VAL A 136 -4.39 5.70 7.32
N LEU A 137 -4.68 5.48 8.58
CA LEU A 137 -4.24 6.30 9.70
C LEU A 137 -3.28 5.49 10.57
N SER A 138 -2.36 6.18 11.25
CA SER A 138 -1.68 5.55 12.37
C SER A 138 -2.68 5.27 13.49
N GLU A 139 -2.38 4.31 14.36
CA GLU A 139 -3.24 4.02 15.50
C GLU A 139 -3.52 5.28 16.33
N ARG A 140 -2.51 6.11 16.56
CA ARG A 140 -2.65 7.36 17.31
C ARG A 140 -3.62 8.35 16.65
N GLN A 141 -3.57 8.49 15.31
CA GLN A 141 -4.52 9.32 14.57
C GLN A 141 -5.93 8.74 14.63
N GLY A 142 -6.06 7.42 14.43
CA GLY A 142 -7.34 6.72 14.51
C GLY A 142 -7.98 6.84 15.89
N GLN A 143 -7.21 6.66 16.97
CA GLN A 143 -7.69 6.85 18.34
C GLN A 143 -8.20 8.28 18.59
N LYS A 144 -7.53 9.30 18.03
CA LYS A 144 -8.03 10.69 18.11
C LYS A 144 -9.37 10.83 17.41
N LEU A 145 -9.50 10.28 16.21
CA LEU A 145 -10.73 10.33 15.42
C LEU A 145 -11.88 9.57 16.11
N ARG A 146 -11.59 8.40 16.68
CA ARG A 146 -12.54 7.59 17.45
C ARG A 146 -13.03 8.32 18.73
N ARG A 147 -12.11 8.99 19.43
CA ARG A 147 -12.50 9.82 20.60
C ARG A 147 -13.42 10.95 20.18
N LEU A 148 -13.06 11.66 19.10
CA LEU A 148 -13.86 12.77 18.59
C LEU A 148 -15.27 12.30 18.19
N ALA A 149 -15.38 11.15 17.52
CA ALA A 149 -16.65 10.56 17.15
C ALA A 149 -17.54 10.25 18.38
N ARG A 150 -16.94 9.67 19.42
CA ARG A 150 -17.66 9.39 20.68
C ARG A 150 -18.11 10.65 21.41
N GLN A 151 -17.25 11.68 21.48
CA GLN A 151 -17.56 12.96 22.15
C GLN A 151 -18.75 13.69 21.52
N HIS A 152 -18.95 13.54 20.22
CA HIS A 152 -19.97 14.28 19.48
C HIS A 152 -21.15 13.41 19.01
N GLY A 153 -21.18 12.13 19.36
CA GLY A 153 -22.25 11.23 18.92
C GLY A 153 -22.25 10.92 17.42
N GLY A 154 -21.14 11.17 16.74
CA GLY A 154 -20.94 10.94 15.32
C GLY A 154 -20.22 12.09 14.61
N LEU A 155 -19.69 11.81 13.42
CA LEU A 155 -18.96 12.81 12.63
C LEU A 155 -19.41 12.76 11.17
N MET A 156 -19.41 13.92 10.53
CA MET A 156 -19.39 14.03 9.08
C MET A 156 -17.95 14.35 8.65
N VAL A 157 -17.46 13.59 7.70
CA VAL A 157 -16.12 13.79 7.14
C VAL A 157 -16.22 14.11 5.66
N ARG A 158 -15.35 14.99 5.19
CA ARG A 158 -15.12 15.21 3.76
C ARG A 158 -13.84 14.51 3.37
N VAL A 159 -13.93 13.62 2.39
CA VAL A 159 -12.80 12.89 1.85
C VAL A 159 -12.54 13.30 0.41
N LYS A 160 -11.28 13.49 0.06
CA LYS A 160 -10.82 13.74 -1.31
C LYS A 160 -9.68 12.80 -1.64
N ALA A 161 -9.73 12.21 -2.82
CA ALA A 161 -8.64 11.41 -3.37
C ALA A 161 -8.54 11.73 -4.87
N ASP A 162 -7.47 12.42 -5.24
CA ASP A 162 -7.13 12.69 -6.65
C ASP A 162 -6.20 11.58 -7.13
N ILE A 163 -6.80 10.58 -7.77
CA ILE A 163 -6.11 9.40 -8.26
C ILE A 163 -6.41 9.27 -9.74
N ARG A 164 -5.36 9.24 -10.54
CA ARG A 164 -5.45 9.05 -11.98
C ARG A 164 -5.06 7.61 -12.33
N LYS A 165 -5.95 6.91 -13.03
CA LYS A 165 -5.58 5.66 -13.69
C LYS A 165 -4.81 5.98 -14.97
N CYS A 166 -3.73 5.25 -15.22
CA CYS A 166 -2.85 5.45 -16.37
C CYS A 166 -2.19 4.13 -16.76
N VAL A 167 -1.57 4.12 -17.93
CA VAL A 167 -0.61 3.09 -18.29
C VAL A 167 0.68 3.39 -17.53
N GLY A 168 1.19 2.41 -16.82
CA GLY A 168 2.43 2.49 -16.06
C GLY A 168 3.44 1.42 -16.48
N SER A 169 4.51 1.29 -15.71
CA SER A 169 5.47 0.22 -15.90
C SER A 169 6.08 -0.22 -14.58
N HIS A 170 6.51 -1.46 -14.55
CA HIS A 170 7.43 -1.98 -13.55
C HIS A 170 8.80 -2.16 -14.18
N ASP A 171 9.82 -1.59 -13.57
CA ASP A 171 11.18 -1.81 -13.99
C ASP A 171 11.78 -2.98 -13.18
N VAL A 172 12.40 -3.92 -13.89
CA VAL A 172 13.13 -5.04 -13.33
C VAL A 172 14.61 -4.77 -13.51
N VAL A 173 15.37 -4.80 -12.44
CA VAL A 173 16.81 -4.54 -12.47
C VAL A 173 17.56 -5.77 -12.02
N SER A 174 18.56 -6.17 -12.80
CA SER A 174 19.40 -7.31 -12.52
C SER A 174 20.86 -6.90 -12.47
N GLY A 175 21.51 -7.11 -11.31
CA GLY A 175 22.96 -7.05 -11.19
C GLY A 175 23.56 -8.43 -11.45
N ILE A 176 24.62 -8.52 -12.25
CA ILE A 176 25.21 -9.79 -12.66
C ILE A 176 26.68 -9.82 -12.29
N ILE A 177 27.06 -10.82 -11.52
CA ILE A 177 28.45 -11.18 -11.26
C ILE A 177 28.73 -12.43 -12.11
N GLU A 178 29.40 -12.21 -13.24
CA GLU A 178 29.69 -13.30 -14.18
C GLU A 178 30.55 -14.39 -13.53
N GLY A 179 30.14 -15.63 -13.73
CA GLY A 179 30.90 -16.80 -13.30
C GLY A 179 32.12 -17.08 -14.21
N ALA A 180 32.99 -17.99 -13.77
CA ALA A 180 34.11 -18.48 -14.56
C ALA A 180 33.78 -19.75 -15.36
N GLY A 181 32.60 -20.33 -15.16
CA GLY A 181 32.12 -21.54 -15.83
C GLY A 181 31.10 -21.24 -16.92
N ASP A 182 30.08 -22.12 -17.05
CA ASP A 182 29.03 -21.96 -18.02
C ASP A 182 28.20 -20.71 -17.71
N PRO A 183 28.03 -19.76 -18.65
CA PRO A 183 27.21 -18.57 -18.46
C PRO A 183 25.73 -18.85 -18.14
N GLN A 184 25.23 -20.02 -18.53
CA GLN A 184 23.84 -20.42 -18.26
C GLN A 184 23.65 -21.05 -16.87
N ASP A 185 24.74 -21.38 -16.18
CA ASP A 185 24.67 -21.91 -14.82
C ASP A 185 24.65 -20.73 -13.82
N GLU A 186 23.44 -20.33 -13.41
CA GLU A 186 23.21 -19.18 -12.56
C GLU A 186 22.71 -19.55 -11.17
N VAL A 187 23.06 -18.72 -10.19
CA VAL A 187 22.45 -18.66 -8.85
C VAL A 187 21.75 -17.33 -8.72
N TRP A 188 20.49 -17.31 -8.36
CA TRP A 188 19.69 -16.10 -8.25
C TRP A 188 19.42 -15.74 -6.78
N ALA A 189 19.66 -14.47 -6.44
CA ALA A 189 19.14 -13.84 -5.23
C ALA A 189 18.10 -12.81 -5.67
N ILE A 190 16.88 -12.93 -5.15
CA ILE A 190 15.73 -12.16 -5.60
C ILE A 190 15.19 -11.32 -4.44
N ALA A 191 14.88 -10.06 -4.73
CA ALA A 191 14.13 -9.19 -3.84
C ALA A 191 13.07 -8.42 -4.63
N HIS A 192 11.97 -8.04 -3.95
CA HIS A 192 10.97 -7.18 -4.59
C HIS A 192 11.09 -5.73 -4.11
N SER A 193 10.82 -4.79 -5.01
CA SER A 193 11.11 -3.37 -4.83
C SER A 193 9.87 -2.46 -4.76
N ALA A 194 8.68 -3.02 -4.82
CA ALA A 194 7.46 -2.23 -4.98
C ALA A 194 6.73 -1.89 -3.69
N GLU A 195 7.12 -2.44 -2.56
CA GLU A 195 6.49 -2.19 -1.27
C GLU A 195 7.24 -1.15 -0.45
N PRO A 196 6.52 -0.27 0.29
CA PRO A 196 7.13 0.87 0.98
C PRO A 196 7.76 0.53 2.33
N GLY A 197 7.70 -0.74 2.77
CA GLY A 197 8.16 -1.16 4.09
C GLY A 197 9.67 -1.29 4.19
N ALA A 198 10.25 -0.90 5.34
CA ALA A 198 11.66 -1.11 5.61
C ALA A 198 11.99 -2.61 5.70
N LEU A 199 11.16 -3.38 6.40
CA LEU A 199 11.28 -4.83 6.51
C LEU A 199 10.83 -5.53 5.22
N ASP A 200 9.72 -5.10 4.67
CA ASP A 200 9.08 -5.63 3.49
C ASP A 200 8.92 -4.52 2.42
N ASN A 201 9.84 -4.33 1.42
CA ASN A 201 11.03 -5.18 1.34
C ASN A 201 12.31 -4.38 1.02
N ALA A 202 12.47 -3.18 1.57
CA ALA A 202 13.70 -2.40 1.39
C ALA A 202 14.94 -3.13 1.94
N SER A 203 14.77 -3.95 2.98
CA SER A 203 15.85 -4.78 3.54
C SER A 203 16.35 -5.83 2.55
N GLY A 204 15.45 -6.50 1.82
CA GLY A 204 15.82 -7.46 0.78
C GLY A 204 16.56 -6.81 -0.38
N VAL A 205 16.10 -5.64 -0.84
CA VAL A 205 16.79 -4.86 -1.88
C VAL A 205 18.17 -4.43 -1.40
N ALA A 206 18.29 -3.91 -0.18
CA ALA A 206 19.58 -3.52 0.40
C ALA A 206 20.54 -4.71 0.51
N LEU A 207 20.03 -5.89 0.89
CA LEU A 207 20.83 -7.10 0.97
C LEU A 207 21.38 -7.52 -0.41
N THR A 208 20.57 -7.49 -1.45
CA THR A 208 21.04 -7.84 -2.81
C THR A 208 22.13 -6.88 -3.29
N LEU A 209 21.99 -5.58 -3.02
CA LEU A 209 23.02 -4.57 -3.35
C LEU A 209 24.32 -4.82 -2.56
N GLU A 210 24.20 -5.14 -1.28
CA GLU A 210 25.36 -5.40 -0.41
C GLU A 210 26.09 -6.70 -0.80
N ILE A 211 25.37 -7.75 -1.16
CA ILE A 211 25.95 -8.98 -1.72
C ILE A 211 26.78 -8.65 -2.98
N ALA A 212 26.23 -7.85 -3.90
CA ALA A 212 26.96 -7.42 -5.09
C ALA A 212 28.25 -6.68 -4.75
N ARG A 213 28.13 -5.70 -3.87
CA ARG A 213 29.27 -4.86 -3.44
C ARG A 213 30.39 -5.69 -2.78
N VAL A 214 30.01 -6.59 -1.89
CA VAL A 214 31.00 -7.42 -1.14
C VAL A 214 31.69 -8.41 -2.07
N ILE A 215 30.94 -9.18 -2.85
CA ILE A 215 31.52 -10.21 -3.71
C ILE A 215 32.42 -9.59 -4.77
N GLU A 216 31.95 -8.57 -5.49
CA GLU A 216 32.77 -7.89 -6.49
C GLU A 216 34.00 -7.20 -5.86
N GLY A 217 33.86 -6.63 -4.67
CA GLY A 217 34.97 -6.04 -3.94
C GLY A 217 36.05 -7.06 -3.58
N LEU A 218 35.65 -8.23 -3.10
CA LEU A 218 36.56 -9.31 -2.74
C LEU A 218 37.26 -9.90 -3.97
N ILE A 219 36.56 -10.06 -5.10
CA ILE A 219 37.13 -10.52 -6.35
C ILE A 219 38.17 -9.52 -6.86
N ARG A 220 37.83 -8.22 -6.89
CA ARG A 220 38.77 -7.16 -7.33
C ARG A 220 40.00 -7.05 -6.45
N ALA A 221 39.85 -7.30 -5.16
CA ALA A 221 40.95 -7.31 -4.22
C ALA A 221 41.77 -8.61 -4.26
N GLY A 222 41.45 -9.58 -5.11
CA GLY A 222 42.12 -10.88 -5.20
C GLY A 222 41.95 -11.77 -3.98
N LYS A 223 41.01 -11.43 -3.08
CA LYS A 223 40.76 -12.19 -1.83
C LYS A 223 39.95 -13.46 -2.05
N ILE A 224 39.14 -13.49 -3.10
CA ILE A 224 38.41 -14.69 -3.53
C ILE A 224 38.54 -14.85 -5.04
N LYS A 225 38.49 -16.09 -5.51
CA LYS A 225 38.39 -16.39 -6.95
C LYS A 225 36.97 -16.08 -7.43
N ARG A 226 36.86 -15.77 -8.70
CA ARG A 226 35.53 -15.62 -9.35
C ARG A 226 34.74 -16.92 -9.19
N PRO A 227 33.47 -16.86 -8.75
CA PRO A 227 32.60 -18.03 -8.64
C PRO A 227 32.53 -18.83 -9.95
N LYS A 228 32.30 -20.13 -9.90
CA LYS A 228 32.06 -20.93 -11.11
C LYS A 228 30.75 -20.53 -11.77
N ARG A 229 29.69 -20.36 -10.96
CA ARG A 229 28.35 -19.97 -11.43
C ARG A 229 28.24 -18.46 -11.49
N THR A 230 27.48 -17.99 -12.46
CA THR A 230 27.04 -16.61 -12.51
C THR A 230 26.10 -16.32 -11.34
N ILE A 231 26.25 -15.20 -10.67
CA ILE A 231 25.33 -14.76 -9.62
C ILE A 231 24.48 -13.63 -10.17
N ARG A 232 23.18 -13.83 -10.19
CA ARG A 232 22.18 -12.83 -10.59
C ARG A 232 21.46 -12.30 -9.37
N LEU A 233 21.46 -10.98 -9.21
CA LEU A 233 20.84 -10.24 -8.13
C LEU A 233 19.64 -9.50 -8.73
N LEU A 234 18.46 -10.07 -8.59
CA LEU A 234 17.25 -9.58 -9.26
C LEU A 234 16.39 -8.77 -8.30
N ASN A 235 16.12 -7.52 -8.67
CA ASN A 235 15.13 -6.69 -8.01
C ASN A 235 13.96 -6.48 -8.97
N ALA A 236 12.82 -7.03 -8.60
CA ALA A 236 11.62 -7.05 -9.43
C ALA A 236 10.40 -6.58 -8.63
N TYR A 237 9.26 -6.54 -9.26
CA TYR A 237 7.97 -6.39 -8.62
C TYR A 237 7.49 -7.74 -8.09
N GLU A 238 6.75 -7.74 -7.00
CA GLU A 238 6.12 -8.94 -6.45
C GLU A 238 4.95 -9.43 -7.30
#